data_09457790fc52dd30cfc67cc6e9ca78ec
#
_entry.id   09457790fc52dd30cfc67cc6e9ca78ec
#
_cell.length_a   1.000
_cell.length_b   1.000
_cell.length_c   1.000
_cell.angle_alpha   90.00
_cell.angle_beta   90.00
_cell.angle_gamma   90.00
#
_symmetry.space_group_name_H-M   'P 1'
#
loop_
_entity.id
_entity.type
_entity.pdbx_description
1 polymer ?
#
loop_
_entity_poly.entity_id
_entity_poly.type
_entity_poly.pdbx_seq_one_letter_code
_entity_poly.pdbx_strand_id
1 'polypeptide(L)'
;TEVERIKRLMSEAGLRISAQGVNQFTKNHAANRKVFDLAKRLGNRNISADPSEDSFDSLEKLVAEYNVRIAIHNHGPGARYDKIADVLKAIKGRDPRIGACADLGHYIRSAEDPVKAIRLFGDRLYGVHLKDFAEPKKDAKGVILGRGQLDVIAVYKALKQVNFPADGALSLEYEENEKNPIADVKACVAVALDAAAKA
;
A
#
# COMPACT_ATOMS: atom_id res chain seq x y z
N THR A 1 -3.61 27.48 5.44
CA THR A 1 -2.59 26.75 4.67
C THR A 1 -3.23 25.82 3.63
N GLU A 2 -2.46 25.36 2.64
CA GLU A 2 -2.96 24.40 1.64
C GLU A 2 -3.44 23.09 2.28
N VAL A 3 -2.74 22.60 3.28
CA VAL A 3 -3.15 21.40 4.05
C VAL A 3 -4.54 21.59 4.68
N GLU A 4 -4.81 22.75 5.28
CA GLU A 4 -6.14 23.02 5.88
C GLU A 4 -7.23 23.12 4.80
N ARG A 5 -6.90 23.64 3.62
CA ARG A 5 -7.81 23.65 2.46
C ARG A 5 -8.14 22.23 2.02
N ILE A 6 -7.14 21.37 1.85
CA ILE A 6 -7.33 19.96 1.47
C ILE A 6 -8.17 19.23 2.52
N LYS A 7 -7.84 19.36 3.81
CA LYS A 7 -8.61 18.72 4.90
C LYS A 7 -10.08 19.13 4.87
N ARG A 8 -10.36 20.42 4.67
CA ARG A 8 -11.72 20.92 4.58
C ARG A 8 -12.46 20.29 3.39
N LEU A 9 -11.88 20.32 2.18
CA LEU A 9 -12.49 19.73 0.98
C LEU A 9 -12.76 18.24 1.15
N MET A 10 -11.83 17.48 1.74
CA MET A 10 -12.01 16.06 2.03
C MET A 10 -13.17 15.84 3.03
N SER A 11 -13.22 16.64 4.09
CA SER A 11 -14.29 16.57 5.09
C SER A 11 -15.66 16.91 4.51
N GLU A 12 -15.76 17.99 3.73
CA GLU A 12 -16.98 18.38 3.04
C GLU A 12 -17.48 17.31 2.05
N ALA A 13 -16.56 16.57 1.43
CA ALA A 13 -16.86 15.44 0.56
C ALA A 13 -17.13 14.11 1.31
N GLY A 14 -17.06 14.10 2.64
CA GLY A 14 -17.19 12.87 3.44
C GLY A 14 -16.04 11.87 3.25
N LEU A 15 -14.87 12.36 2.80
CA LEU A 15 -13.69 11.54 2.51
C LEU A 15 -12.64 11.67 3.61
N ARG A 16 -11.82 10.63 3.75
CA ARG A 16 -10.65 10.62 4.64
C ARG A 16 -9.40 10.18 3.89
N ILE A 17 -8.24 10.67 4.31
CA ILE A 17 -6.95 10.22 3.80
C ILE A 17 -6.53 8.99 4.62
N SER A 18 -6.42 7.81 4.00
CA SER A 18 -6.01 6.57 4.66
C SER A 18 -4.50 6.39 4.69
N ALA A 19 -3.80 6.87 3.66
CA ALA A 19 -2.34 6.86 3.56
C ALA A 19 -1.84 7.98 2.66
N GLN A 20 -0.55 8.24 2.71
CA GLN A 20 0.17 9.07 1.73
C GLN A 20 1.41 8.32 1.25
N GLY A 21 1.78 8.49 -0.01
CA GLY A 21 2.97 7.88 -0.60
C GLY A 21 2.88 7.74 -2.13
N VAL A 22 3.86 7.12 -2.76
CA VAL A 22 4.97 6.38 -2.13
C VAL A 22 6.11 7.35 -1.79
N ASN A 23 6.55 7.39 -0.53
CA ASN A 23 7.59 8.30 -0.08
C ASN A 23 8.95 7.59 -0.02
N GLN A 24 9.98 8.27 -0.54
CA GLN A 24 11.36 7.85 -0.37
C GLN A 24 11.89 8.31 1.00
N PHE A 25 12.60 7.41 1.69
CA PHE A 25 13.28 7.72 2.94
C PHE A 25 14.77 7.39 2.83
N THR A 26 15.61 8.24 3.41
CA THR A 26 17.06 8.10 3.42
C THR A 26 17.59 8.30 4.84
N LYS A 27 18.91 8.29 5.03
CA LYS A 27 19.53 8.64 6.32
C LYS A 27 19.26 10.09 6.79
N ASN A 28 18.71 10.96 5.94
CA ASN A 28 18.44 12.35 6.29
C ASN A 28 17.21 12.47 7.20
N HIS A 29 17.45 12.42 8.51
CA HIS A 29 16.40 12.48 9.53
C HIS A 29 15.51 13.73 9.42
N ALA A 30 16.07 14.88 9.10
CA ALA A 30 15.31 16.13 8.99
C ALA A 30 14.37 16.14 7.79
N ALA A 31 14.79 15.54 6.67
CA ALA A 31 13.93 15.34 5.49
C ALA A 31 12.81 14.33 5.80
N ASN A 32 13.15 13.20 6.42
CA ASN A 32 12.18 12.18 6.84
C ASN A 32 11.12 12.78 7.77
N ARG A 33 11.51 13.58 8.74
CA ARG A 33 10.59 14.25 9.70
C ARG A 33 9.53 15.08 9.00
N LYS A 34 9.86 15.80 7.93
CA LYS A 34 8.88 16.58 7.16
C LYS A 34 7.74 15.74 6.60
N VAL A 35 8.00 14.50 6.21
CA VAL A 35 6.98 13.56 5.72
C VAL A 35 6.04 13.17 6.86
N PHE A 36 6.58 12.90 8.05
CA PHE A 36 5.79 12.58 9.24
C PHE A 36 4.98 13.80 9.74
N ASP A 37 5.56 15.01 9.68
CA ASP A 37 4.84 16.25 9.99
C ASP A 37 3.63 16.42 9.07
N LEU A 38 3.78 16.14 7.77
CA LEU A 38 2.67 16.18 6.83
C LEU A 38 1.61 15.12 7.15
N ALA A 39 2.02 13.87 7.44
CA ALA A 39 1.10 12.81 7.85
C ALA A 39 0.28 13.21 9.07
N LYS A 40 0.94 13.74 10.11
CA LYS A 40 0.27 14.24 11.32
C LYS A 40 -0.71 15.38 11.02
N ARG A 41 -0.33 16.33 10.19
CA ARG A 41 -1.20 17.45 9.78
C ARG A 41 -2.41 16.98 8.98
N LEU A 42 -2.25 15.99 8.09
CA LEU A 42 -3.34 15.39 7.32
C LEU A 42 -4.23 14.47 8.15
N GLY A 43 -3.72 13.97 9.28
CA GLY A 43 -4.43 13.04 10.15
C GLY A 43 -4.39 11.59 9.67
N ASN A 44 -3.53 11.25 8.71
CA ASN A 44 -3.35 9.86 8.28
C ASN A 44 -2.32 9.13 9.14
N ARG A 45 -2.56 7.84 9.34
CA ARG A 45 -1.73 6.98 10.19
C ARG A 45 -0.77 6.10 9.43
N ASN A 46 -0.89 6.03 8.10
CA ASN A 46 -0.08 5.16 7.27
C ASN A 46 0.68 5.97 6.23
N ILE A 47 1.97 5.69 6.09
CA ILE A 47 2.83 6.25 5.05
C ILE A 47 3.33 5.09 4.20
N SER A 48 2.89 5.02 2.94
CA SER A 48 3.45 4.10 1.95
C SER A 48 4.84 4.56 1.56
N ALA A 49 5.82 3.65 1.52
CA ALA A 49 7.23 4.01 1.49
C ALA A 49 8.11 3.03 0.71
N ASP A 50 9.18 3.56 0.12
CA ASP A 50 10.32 2.82 -0.42
C ASP A 50 11.60 3.29 0.31
N PRO A 51 11.83 2.85 1.57
CA PRO A 51 12.94 3.28 2.40
C PRO A 51 14.26 2.66 1.94
N SER A 52 15.35 3.46 1.95
CA SER A 52 16.70 2.92 1.82
C SER A 52 17.14 2.20 3.11
N GLU A 53 18.10 1.29 3.02
CA GLU A 53 18.58 0.51 4.19
C GLU A 53 19.10 1.42 5.31
N ASP A 54 19.74 2.53 4.97
CA ASP A 54 20.29 3.50 5.92
C ASP A 54 19.25 4.47 6.54
N SER A 55 17.99 4.35 6.16
CA SER A 55 16.91 5.20 6.68
C SER A 55 16.29 4.66 7.98
N PHE A 56 16.43 3.37 8.27
CA PHE A 56 15.66 2.71 9.32
C PHE A 56 15.91 3.26 10.73
N ASP A 57 17.13 3.65 11.07
CA ASP A 57 17.41 4.28 12.39
C ASP A 57 16.64 5.59 12.57
N SER A 58 16.40 6.31 11.49
CA SER A 58 15.56 7.50 11.48
C SER A 58 14.08 7.15 11.60
N LEU A 59 13.63 6.12 10.85
CA LEU A 59 12.24 5.69 10.82
C LEU A 59 11.79 5.13 12.17
N GLU A 60 12.62 4.30 12.84
CA GLU A 60 12.36 3.77 14.18
C GLU A 60 12.02 4.87 15.18
N LYS A 61 12.78 5.97 15.17
CA LYS A 61 12.54 7.14 16.04
C LYS A 61 11.23 7.85 15.67
N LEU A 62 11.00 8.07 14.37
CA LEU A 62 9.85 8.82 13.90
C LEU A 62 8.54 8.06 14.06
N VAL A 63 8.48 6.76 13.81
CA VAL A 63 7.27 5.97 14.04
C VAL A 63 6.88 5.96 15.51
N ALA A 64 7.87 5.96 16.41
CA ALA A 64 7.63 6.05 17.86
C ALA A 64 7.12 7.43 18.27
N GLU A 65 7.75 8.51 17.79
CA GLU A 65 7.42 9.89 18.13
C GLU A 65 6.03 10.30 17.62
N TYR A 66 5.72 9.95 16.37
CA TYR A 66 4.49 10.38 15.70
C TYR A 66 3.32 9.40 15.86
N ASN A 67 3.58 8.17 16.30
CA ASN A 67 2.63 7.06 16.31
C ASN A 67 1.98 6.85 14.92
N VAL A 68 2.81 6.91 13.87
CA VAL A 68 2.45 6.72 12.46
C VAL A 68 3.14 5.48 11.95
N ARG A 69 2.47 4.72 11.09
CA ARG A 69 3.02 3.48 10.49
C ARG A 69 3.74 3.78 9.19
N ILE A 70 4.87 3.12 8.99
CA ILE A 70 5.52 2.98 7.68
C ILE A 70 5.08 1.65 7.07
N ALA A 71 4.54 1.72 5.86
CA ALA A 71 4.11 0.57 5.08
C ALA A 71 5.00 0.45 3.84
N ILE A 72 5.98 -0.47 3.86
CA ILE A 72 6.92 -0.66 2.76
C ILE A 72 6.18 -1.18 1.55
N HIS A 73 6.25 -0.42 0.46
CA HIS A 73 5.61 -0.72 -0.81
C HIS A 73 6.55 -1.53 -1.71
N ASN A 74 6.10 -2.68 -2.17
CA ASN A 74 6.83 -3.45 -3.17
C ASN A 74 6.53 -2.93 -4.57
N HIS A 75 7.57 -2.92 -5.41
CA HIS A 75 7.47 -2.67 -6.85
C HIS A 75 7.77 -3.96 -7.64
N GLY A 76 7.62 -3.88 -8.95
CA GLY A 76 7.85 -5.04 -9.82
C GLY A 76 9.32 -5.44 -9.97
N PRO A 77 9.59 -6.40 -10.86
CA PRO A 77 10.90 -7.03 -11.00
C PRO A 77 12.06 -6.06 -11.21
N GLY A 78 13.07 -6.18 -10.34
CA GLY A 78 14.28 -5.34 -10.33
C GLY A 78 14.23 -4.16 -9.36
N ALA A 79 13.13 -3.95 -8.64
CA ALA A 79 13.05 -2.97 -7.57
C ALA A 79 13.75 -3.46 -6.29
N ARG A 80 14.02 -2.54 -5.35
CA ARG A 80 14.61 -2.87 -4.03
C ARG A 80 13.73 -3.83 -3.25
N TYR A 81 12.43 -3.62 -3.27
CA TYR A 81 11.42 -4.46 -2.66
C TYR A 81 10.62 -5.14 -3.78
N ASP A 82 11.24 -6.11 -4.45
CA ASP A 82 10.64 -6.88 -5.52
C ASP A 82 9.85 -8.08 -4.97
N LYS A 83 10.49 -8.84 -4.10
CA LYS A 83 9.94 -10.09 -3.58
C LYS A 83 9.31 -9.91 -2.18
N ILE A 84 8.41 -10.81 -1.83
CA ILE A 84 7.84 -10.89 -0.47
C ILE A 84 8.97 -10.98 0.58
N ALA A 85 10.00 -11.77 0.28
CA ALA A 85 11.16 -11.96 1.16
C ALA A 85 11.93 -10.66 1.42
N ASP A 86 12.00 -9.73 0.46
CA ASP A 86 12.71 -8.46 0.62
C ASP A 86 12.04 -7.59 1.68
N VAL A 87 10.71 -7.48 1.62
CA VAL A 87 9.93 -6.74 2.60
C VAL A 87 9.99 -7.41 3.97
N LEU A 88 9.83 -8.74 4.04
CA LEU A 88 9.95 -9.49 5.30
C LEU A 88 11.31 -9.29 5.96
N LYS A 89 12.39 -9.31 5.16
CA LYS A 89 13.75 -9.04 5.65
C LYS A 89 13.87 -7.63 6.20
N ALA A 90 13.31 -6.64 5.50
CA ALA A 90 13.39 -5.24 5.90
C ALA A 90 12.65 -4.94 7.20
N ILE A 91 11.50 -5.58 7.46
CA ILE A 91 10.69 -5.35 8.67
C ILE A 91 11.09 -6.22 9.85
N LYS A 92 11.94 -7.25 9.63
CA LYS A 92 12.35 -8.20 10.68
C LYS A 92 13.08 -7.51 11.81
N GLY A 93 12.58 -7.67 13.04
CA GLY A 93 13.20 -7.11 14.25
C GLY A 93 13.03 -5.58 14.39
N ARG A 94 12.25 -4.92 13.52
CA ARG A 94 11.94 -3.51 13.57
C ARG A 94 10.73 -3.20 14.47
N ASP A 95 10.59 -1.93 14.82
CA ASP A 95 9.39 -1.44 15.50
C ASP A 95 8.11 -1.97 14.82
N PRO A 96 7.11 -2.45 15.58
CA PRO A 96 5.89 -2.98 15.01
C PRO A 96 5.18 -2.05 14.01
N ARG A 97 5.36 -0.75 14.12
CA ARG A 97 4.79 0.24 13.20
C ARG A 97 5.48 0.32 11.83
N ILE A 98 6.59 -0.40 11.63
CA ILE A 98 7.23 -0.56 10.32
C ILE A 98 6.79 -1.92 9.75
N GLY A 99 5.95 -1.89 8.72
CA GLY A 99 5.35 -3.08 8.10
C GLY A 99 5.26 -2.94 6.59
N ALA A 100 4.26 -3.58 6.00
CA ALA A 100 4.11 -3.71 4.56
C ALA A 100 2.90 -2.95 4.01
N CYS A 101 3.08 -2.42 2.80
CA CYS A 101 2.02 -2.09 1.85
C CYS A 101 2.17 -3.06 0.67
N ALA A 102 1.31 -4.07 0.60
CA ALA A 102 1.38 -5.07 -0.46
C ALA A 102 0.72 -4.55 -1.73
N ASP A 103 1.50 -4.20 -2.75
CA ASP A 103 0.97 -4.07 -4.10
C ASP A 103 0.84 -5.46 -4.73
N LEU A 104 -0.41 -5.90 -4.86
CA LEU A 104 -0.72 -7.26 -5.29
C LEU A 104 -0.38 -7.49 -6.77
N GLY A 105 -0.54 -6.46 -7.60
CA GLY A 105 -0.19 -6.52 -9.01
C GLY A 105 1.32 -6.60 -9.24
N HIS A 106 2.09 -5.88 -8.46
CA HIS A 106 3.54 -5.97 -8.55
C HIS A 106 4.06 -7.33 -8.09
N TYR A 107 3.44 -7.98 -7.10
CA TYR A 107 3.76 -9.37 -6.78
C TYR A 107 3.43 -10.34 -7.93
N ILE A 108 2.29 -10.16 -8.63
CA ILE A 108 1.98 -10.93 -9.84
C ILE A 108 3.11 -10.79 -10.87
N ARG A 109 3.54 -9.56 -11.19
CA ARG A 109 4.62 -9.32 -12.15
C ARG A 109 5.94 -9.94 -11.74
N SER A 110 6.15 -10.10 -10.45
CA SER A 110 7.35 -10.74 -9.86
C SER A 110 7.20 -12.25 -9.72
N ALA A 111 6.12 -12.85 -10.25
CA ALA A 111 5.79 -14.26 -10.12
C ALA A 111 5.72 -14.74 -8.66
N GLU A 112 5.22 -13.86 -7.77
CA GLU A 112 4.91 -14.14 -6.37
C GLU A 112 3.39 -14.30 -6.20
N ASP A 113 2.97 -15.05 -5.19
CA ASP A 113 1.56 -15.20 -4.85
C ASP A 113 1.09 -14.02 -3.96
N PRO A 114 0.19 -13.13 -4.47
CA PRO A 114 -0.26 -11.97 -3.71
C PRO A 114 -1.07 -12.33 -2.46
N VAL A 115 -1.81 -13.44 -2.49
CA VAL A 115 -2.59 -13.91 -1.32
C VAL A 115 -1.66 -14.46 -0.23
N LYS A 116 -0.58 -15.14 -0.63
CA LYS A 116 0.48 -15.56 0.27
C LYS A 116 1.19 -14.37 0.91
N ALA A 117 1.42 -13.29 0.16
CA ALA A 117 2.02 -12.06 0.69
C ALA A 117 1.19 -11.50 1.87
N ILE A 118 -0.13 -11.37 1.70
CA ILE A 118 -1.04 -10.91 2.75
C ILE A 118 -0.89 -11.75 4.02
N ARG A 119 -0.93 -13.09 3.87
CA ARG A 119 -0.82 -14.02 5.02
C ARG A 119 0.53 -13.92 5.73
N LEU A 120 1.63 -13.77 4.97
CA LEU A 120 2.98 -13.70 5.54
C LEU A 120 3.25 -12.38 6.26
N PHE A 121 2.69 -11.26 5.80
CA PHE A 121 2.81 -9.99 6.50
C PHE A 121 1.95 -9.92 7.75
N GLY A 122 0.80 -10.60 7.76
CA GLY A 122 -0.03 -10.76 8.96
C GLY A 122 -0.39 -9.43 9.61
N ASP A 123 -0.10 -9.29 10.89
CA ASP A 123 -0.33 -8.11 11.71
C ASP A 123 0.55 -6.88 11.34
N ARG A 124 1.55 -7.11 10.46
CA ARG A 124 2.42 -6.05 9.93
C ARG A 124 1.96 -5.52 8.57
N LEU A 125 0.78 -5.92 8.08
CA LEU A 125 0.18 -5.42 6.85
C LEU A 125 -0.64 -4.17 7.13
N TYR A 126 -0.21 -3.01 6.61
CA TYR A 126 -0.84 -1.71 6.86
C TYR A 126 -1.41 -1.05 5.61
N GLY A 127 -0.98 -1.53 4.44
CA GLY A 127 -1.49 -1.09 3.15
C GLY A 127 -1.64 -2.24 2.17
N VAL A 128 -2.60 -2.09 1.27
CA VAL A 128 -2.78 -3.00 0.13
C VAL A 128 -3.18 -2.18 -1.08
N HIS A 129 -2.50 -2.40 -2.19
CA HIS A 129 -2.96 -1.93 -3.49
C HIS A 129 -3.61 -3.08 -4.25
N LEU A 130 -4.91 -2.93 -4.53
CA LEU A 130 -5.65 -3.80 -5.43
C LEU A 130 -5.28 -3.42 -6.86
N LYS A 131 -4.41 -4.21 -7.46
CA LYS A 131 -3.88 -4.02 -8.81
C LYS A 131 -3.80 -5.37 -9.48
N ASP A 132 -4.17 -5.47 -10.74
CA ASP A 132 -4.22 -6.74 -11.46
C ASP A 132 -3.47 -6.67 -12.78
N PHE A 133 -2.84 -7.78 -13.17
CA PHE A 133 -2.09 -7.91 -14.41
C PHE A 133 -2.51 -9.15 -15.17
N ALA A 134 -2.43 -9.08 -16.51
CA ALA A 134 -2.84 -10.15 -17.39
C ALA A 134 -2.04 -11.46 -17.20
N GLU A 135 -0.77 -11.35 -16.82
CA GLU A 135 0.15 -12.50 -16.71
C GLU A 135 1.29 -12.21 -15.71
N PRO A 136 1.92 -13.28 -15.15
CA PRO A 136 2.98 -13.15 -14.16
C PRO A 136 4.35 -12.88 -14.84
N LYS A 137 4.49 -11.72 -15.48
CA LYS A 137 5.70 -11.30 -16.19
C LYS A 137 6.03 -9.84 -15.92
N LYS A 138 7.31 -9.50 -15.97
CA LYS A 138 7.83 -8.14 -15.77
C LYS A 138 7.07 -7.10 -16.59
N ASP A 139 6.86 -7.37 -17.87
CA ASP A 139 6.27 -6.43 -18.84
C ASP A 139 4.78 -6.73 -19.09
N ALA A 140 4.11 -7.40 -18.13
CA ALA A 140 2.70 -7.69 -18.22
C ALA A 140 1.88 -6.40 -18.28
N LYS A 141 0.78 -6.45 -19.03
CA LYS A 141 -0.17 -5.35 -19.14
C LYS A 141 -1.11 -5.36 -17.93
N GLY A 142 -1.35 -4.19 -17.35
CA GLY A 142 -2.38 -3.99 -16.34
C GLY A 142 -3.77 -4.22 -16.92
N VAL A 143 -4.69 -4.70 -16.11
CA VAL A 143 -6.08 -4.99 -16.53
C VAL A 143 -7.06 -4.53 -15.46
N ILE A 144 -8.34 -4.44 -15.84
CA ILE A 144 -9.43 -4.23 -14.88
C ILE A 144 -9.38 -5.35 -13.85
N LEU A 145 -9.52 -4.98 -12.59
CA LEU A 145 -9.47 -5.88 -11.42
C LEU A 145 -10.34 -7.14 -11.66
N GLY A 146 -9.77 -8.30 -11.39
CA GLY A 146 -10.43 -9.60 -11.58
C GLY A 146 -10.48 -10.10 -13.03
N ARG A 147 -9.87 -9.40 -13.98
CA ARG A 147 -9.73 -9.87 -15.38
C ARG A 147 -8.34 -10.44 -15.68
N GLY A 148 -7.45 -10.43 -14.70
CA GLY A 148 -6.10 -10.95 -14.80
C GLY A 148 -5.85 -12.15 -13.90
N GLN A 149 -4.77 -12.07 -13.15
CA GLN A 149 -4.28 -13.15 -12.31
C GLN A 149 -4.75 -13.06 -10.85
N LEU A 150 -5.34 -11.92 -10.43
CA LEU A 150 -5.70 -11.71 -9.04
C LEU A 150 -7.02 -12.39 -8.67
N ASP A 151 -6.99 -13.35 -7.76
CA ASP A 151 -8.20 -13.84 -7.09
C ASP A 151 -8.65 -12.85 -6.01
N VAL A 152 -9.52 -11.93 -6.41
CA VAL A 152 -9.97 -10.83 -5.55
C VAL A 152 -10.76 -11.36 -4.33
N ILE A 153 -11.52 -12.46 -4.48
CA ILE A 153 -12.24 -13.07 -3.35
C ILE A 153 -11.25 -13.66 -2.34
N ALA A 154 -10.23 -14.38 -2.81
CA ALA A 154 -9.19 -14.92 -1.94
C ALA A 154 -8.40 -13.82 -1.22
N VAL A 155 -8.18 -12.67 -1.87
CA VAL A 155 -7.59 -11.46 -1.25
C VAL A 155 -8.42 -11.01 -0.05
N TYR A 156 -9.73 -10.77 -0.23
CA TYR A 156 -10.59 -10.32 0.88
C TYR A 156 -10.69 -11.35 2.01
N LYS A 157 -10.75 -12.66 1.67
CA LYS A 157 -10.69 -13.73 2.68
C LYS A 157 -9.39 -13.69 3.48
N ALA A 158 -8.26 -13.50 2.79
CA ALA A 158 -6.97 -13.39 3.47
C ALA A 158 -6.87 -12.14 4.36
N LEU A 159 -7.38 -10.98 3.90
CA LEU A 159 -7.45 -9.76 4.70
C LEU A 159 -8.27 -9.96 5.99
N LYS A 160 -9.40 -10.65 5.92
CA LYS A 160 -10.18 -11.03 7.11
C LYS A 160 -9.40 -11.97 8.04
N GLN A 161 -8.72 -12.97 7.49
CA GLN A 161 -7.93 -13.94 8.27
C GLN A 161 -6.79 -13.29 9.05
N VAL A 162 -6.13 -12.28 8.49
CA VAL A 162 -5.05 -11.56 9.17
C VAL A 162 -5.52 -10.38 10.02
N ASN A 163 -6.84 -10.18 10.15
CA ASN A 163 -7.42 -9.03 10.85
C ASN A 163 -6.86 -7.69 10.33
N PHE A 164 -6.87 -7.50 9.00
CA PHE A 164 -6.37 -6.27 8.39
C PHE A 164 -6.97 -5.05 9.10
N PRO A 165 -6.16 -4.08 9.55
CA PRO A 165 -6.63 -3.04 10.45
C PRO A 165 -7.66 -2.12 9.78
N ALA A 166 -8.70 -1.75 10.53
CA ALA A 166 -9.76 -0.86 10.05
C ALA A 166 -9.27 0.53 9.62
N ASP A 167 -8.12 0.97 10.14
CA ASP A 167 -7.39 2.18 9.76
C ASP A 167 -6.24 1.92 8.79
N GLY A 168 -6.15 0.71 8.25
CA GLY A 168 -5.25 0.36 7.15
C GLY A 168 -5.70 1.00 5.83
N ALA A 169 -4.79 1.06 4.87
CA ALA A 169 -5.06 1.62 3.55
C ALA A 169 -5.30 0.51 2.52
N LEU A 170 -6.56 0.28 2.17
CA LEU A 170 -6.93 -0.59 1.05
C LEU A 170 -7.31 0.30 -0.14
N SER A 171 -6.45 0.33 -1.16
CA SER A 171 -6.56 1.24 -2.29
C SER A 171 -6.66 0.48 -3.61
N LEU A 172 -7.54 0.91 -4.50
CA LEU A 172 -7.47 0.52 -5.90
C LEU A 172 -6.37 1.33 -6.58
N GLU A 173 -5.45 0.64 -7.27
CA GLU A 173 -4.43 1.27 -8.10
C GLU A 173 -4.58 0.80 -9.55
N TYR A 174 -5.12 1.68 -10.39
CA TYR A 174 -5.36 1.44 -11.82
C TYR A 174 -4.62 2.48 -12.64
N GLU A 175 -3.67 2.04 -13.45
CA GLU A 175 -2.76 2.90 -14.22
C GLU A 175 -2.97 2.82 -15.73
N GLU A 176 -3.92 2.02 -16.18
CA GLU A 176 -4.25 1.89 -17.60
C GLU A 176 -5.28 2.95 -18.02
N ASN A 177 -5.36 3.20 -19.32
CA ASN A 177 -6.32 4.15 -19.90
C ASN A 177 -6.28 5.55 -19.25
N GLU A 178 -5.07 6.09 -19.06
CA GLU A 178 -4.80 7.35 -18.36
C GLU A 178 -5.67 8.53 -18.80
N LYS A 179 -6.07 8.57 -20.10
CA LYS A 179 -6.87 9.66 -20.65
C LYS A 179 -8.33 9.59 -20.26
N ASN A 180 -8.86 8.40 -19.99
CA ASN A 180 -10.26 8.19 -19.62
C ASN A 180 -10.48 6.97 -18.72
N PRO A 181 -9.95 6.96 -17.50
CA PRO A 181 -9.96 5.79 -16.63
C PRO A 181 -11.30 5.53 -15.91
N ILE A 182 -12.25 6.47 -15.94
CA ILE A 182 -13.43 6.46 -15.05
C ILE A 182 -14.30 5.20 -15.22
N ALA A 183 -14.53 4.76 -16.47
CA ALA A 183 -15.32 3.54 -16.72
C ALA A 183 -14.64 2.30 -16.16
N ASP A 184 -13.33 2.19 -16.35
CA ASP A 184 -12.51 1.06 -15.89
C ASP A 184 -12.40 1.05 -14.37
N VAL A 185 -12.19 2.22 -13.74
CA VAL A 185 -12.17 2.37 -12.28
C VAL A 185 -13.52 1.96 -11.67
N LYS A 186 -14.65 2.35 -12.27
CA LYS A 186 -15.98 1.91 -11.83
C LYS A 186 -16.14 0.40 -11.92
N ALA A 187 -15.64 -0.22 -13.00
CA ALA A 187 -15.65 -1.67 -13.16
C ALA A 187 -14.80 -2.37 -12.09
N CYS A 188 -13.59 -1.86 -11.80
CA CYS A 188 -12.73 -2.36 -10.74
C CYS A 188 -13.42 -2.28 -9.36
N VAL A 189 -14.04 -1.15 -9.04
CA VAL A 189 -14.75 -0.95 -7.76
C VAL A 189 -15.93 -1.94 -7.64
N ALA A 190 -16.69 -2.16 -8.72
CA ALA A 190 -17.79 -3.13 -8.71
C ALA A 190 -17.29 -4.56 -8.39
N VAL A 191 -16.16 -4.98 -8.99
CA VAL A 191 -15.52 -6.27 -8.69
C VAL A 191 -15.06 -6.33 -7.24
N ALA A 192 -14.42 -5.27 -6.73
CA ALA A 192 -13.95 -5.22 -5.35
C ALA A 192 -15.09 -5.34 -4.33
N LEU A 193 -16.21 -4.63 -4.55
CA LEU A 193 -17.39 -4.68 -3.68
C LEU A 193 -18.06 -6.06 -3.72
N ASP A 194 -18.23 -6.66 -4.90
CA ASP A 194 -18.77 -8.01 -5.05
C ASP A 194 -17.90 -9.05 -4.34
N ALA A 195 -16.58 -8.98 -4.52
CA ALA A 195 -15.63 -9.87 -3.85
C ALA A 195 -15.66 -9.72 -2.32
N ALA A 196 -15.75 -8.49 -1.82
CA ALA A 196 -15.85 -8.21 -0.38
C ALA A 196 -17.12 -8.81 0.24
N ALA A 197 -18.23 -8.79 -0.51
CA ALA A 197 -19.50 -9.38 -0.07
C ALA A 197 -19.50 -10.91 -0.04
N LYS A 198 -18.69 -11.54 -0.91
CA LYS A 198 -18.54 -13.02 -1.04
C LYS A 198 -17.45 -13.61 -0.14
N ALA A 199 -16.64 -12.80 0.47
CA ALA A 199 -15.56 -13.21 1.36
C ALA A 199 -16.04 -13.31 2.80
#